data_000496b5f4c9590f2c35de18da44efff
#
_entry.id   000496b5f4c9590f2c35de18da44efff
#
_cell.length_a   1.000
_cell.length_b   1.000
_cell.length_c   1.000
_cell.angle_alpha   90.00
_cell.angle_beta   90.00
_cell.angle_gamma   90.00
#
_symmetry.space_group_name_H-M   'P 1'
#
loop_
_entity.id
_entity.type
_entity.pdbx_description
1 polymer ?
#
loop_
_entity_poly.entity_id
_entity_poly.type
_entity_poly.pdbx_seq_one_letter_code
_entity_poly.pdbx_strand_id
1 'polypeptide(L)'
;MKKLLLFSTILIFACQNPTKISEKEVMDTFEAFFEVIDHDLSSFNSVVTDDFFIYENSRHYTKAEFIDFVKTFDIISCKRKFEDLKIDTDYNSAHISLKQFGEFLVKTPEGKSKLEFEWLESTYAVKVDGKLKFKFYFSEAIKTKTTPVEEVSVN
;
A
#
# COMPACT_ATOMS: atom_id res chain seq x y z
N MET A 1 -33.87 60.03 14.52
CA MET A 1 -33.15 59.49 13.34
C MET A 1 -32.15 58.45 13.85
N LYS A 2 -32.46 57.15 13.75
CA LYS A 2 -31.57 56.05 14.16
C LYS A 2 -30.68 55.68 12.99
N LYS A 3 -29.36 55.89 13.11
CA LYS A 3 -28.37 55.47 12.12
C LYS A 3 -28.13 53.96 12.32
N LEU A 4 -28.54 53.15 11.32
CA LEU A 4 -28.28 51.73 11.23
C LEU A 4 -26.84 51.53 10.69
N LEU A 5 -25.93 51.13 11.54
CA LEU A 5 -24.55 50.73 11.13
C LEU A 5 -24.64 49.31 10.57
N LEU A 6 -24.48 49.18 9.27
CA LEU A 6 -24.37 47.91 8.56
C LEU A 6 -22.93 47.40 8.74
N PHE A 7 -22.76 46.38 9.61
CA PHE A 7 -21.46 45.70 9.75
C PHE A 7 -21.32 44.66 8.64
N SER A 8 -20.58 45.02 7.60
CA SER A 8 -20.23 44.09 6.48
C SER A 8 -19.10 43.19 6.96
N THR A 9 -19.42 41.94 7.32
CA THR A 9 -18.42 40.91 7.64
C THR A 9 -17.84 40.38 6.33
N ILE A 10 -16.64 40.85 6.00
CA ILE A 10 -15.88 40.32 4.87
C ILE A 10 -15.31 38.96 5.30
N LEU A 11 -15.94 37.86 4.85
CA LEU A 11 -15.39 36.53 4.94
C LEU A 11 -14.18 36.41 3.99
N ILE A 12 -12.99 36.56 4.53
CA ILE A 12 -11.74 36.28 3.80
C ILE A 12 -11.62 34.76 3.73
N PHE A 13 -12.11 34.17 2.64
CA PHE A 13 -11.69 32.81 2.27
C PHE A 13 -10.21 32.87 1.94
N ALA A 14 -9.36 32.48 2.86
CA ALA A 14 -7.98 32.19 2.58
C ALA A 14 -7.96 30.99 1.64
N CYS A 15 -7.80 31.22 0.33
CA CYS A 15 -7.41 30.18 -0.63
C CYS A 15 -6.04 29.68 -0.17
N GLN A 16 -6.00 28.59 0.58
CA GLN A 16 -4.76 27.86 0.79
C GLN A 16 -4.36 27.28 -0.56
N ASN A 17 -3.22 27.73 -1.08
CA ASN A 17 -2.64 27.10 -2.26
C ASN A 17 -2.47 25.60 -1.98
N PRO A 18 -2.95 24.73 -2.86
CA PRO A 18 -2.78 23.30 -2.66
C PRO A 18 -1.28 22.99 -2.51
N THR A 19 -0.94 22.24 -1.47
CA THR A 19 0.44 21.81 -1.24
C THR A 19 0.67 20.51 -1.99
N LYS A 20 1.79 20.43 -2.70
CA LYS A 20 2.23 19.19 -3.37
C LYS A 20 2.38 18.08 -2.33
N ILE A 21 2.00 16.85 -2.68
CA ILE A 21 2.19 15.68 -1.83
C ILE A 21 3.69 15.52 -1.56
N SER A 22 4.06 15.32 -0.30
CA SER A 22 5.47 15.11 0.06
C SER A 22 5.87 13.64 -0.14
N GLU A 23 7.14 13.40 -0.42
CA GLU A 23 7.68 12.03 -0.48
C GLU A 23 7.45 11.28 0.83
N LYS A 24 7.52 11.99 1.96
CA LYS A 24 7.22 11.39 3.27
C LYS A 24 5.77 10.89 3.35
N GLU A 25 4.78 11.68 2.91
CA GLU A 25 3.37 11.28 2.90
C GLU A 25 3.18 10.03 2.02
N VAL A 26 3.90 9.97 0.90
CA VAL A 26 3.87 8.81 0.00
C VAL A 26 4.44 7.57 0.69
N MET A 27 5.59 7.69 1.33
CA MET A 27 6.23 6.58 2.05
C MET A 27 5.41 6.10 3.24
N ASP A 28 4.85 7.02 4.04
CA ASP A 28 3.97 6.66 5.16
C ASP A 28 2.75 5.86 4.65
N THR A 29 2.18 6.23 3.48
CA THR A 29 1.06 5.51 2.86
C THR A 29 1.50 4.13 2.36
N PHE A 30 2.69 4.04 1.78
CA PHE A 30 3.26 2.81 1.26
C PHE A 30 3.55 1.79 2.38
N GLU A 31 4.14 2.25 3.48
CA GLU A 31 4.38 1.42 4.66
C GLU A 31 3.07 0.96 5.29
N ALA A 32 2.07 1.86 5.41
CA ALA A 32 0.75 1.50 5.93
C ALA A 32 0.03 0.46 5.06
N PHE A 33 0.24 0.47 3.74
CA PHE A 33 -0.34 -0.52 2.83
C PHE A 33 0.19 -1.92 3.13
N PHE A 34 1.50 -2.08 3.31
CA PHE A 34 2.08 -3.38 3.64
C PHE A 34 1.77 -3.82 5.07
N GLU A 35 1.73 -2.89 6.02
CA GLU A 35 1.30 -3.20 7.39
C GLU A 35 -0.10 -3.81 7.41
N VAL A 36 -1.01 -3.24 6.61
CA VAL A 36 -2.37 -3.75 6.49
C VAL A 36 -2.42 -5.12 5.79
N ILE A 37 -1.64 -5.32 4.72
CA ILE A 37 -1.59 -6.61 4.02
C ILE A 37 -1.03 -7.70 4.92
N ASP A 38 0.01 -7.39 5.66
CA ASP A 38 0.75 -8.39 6.44
C ASP A 38 0.07 -8.71 7.79
N HIS A 39 -0.74 -7.78 8.37
CA HIS A 39 -1.23 -7.90 9.74
C HIS A 39 -2.73 -7.63 9.95
N ASP A 40 -3.38 -6.82 9.11
CA ASP A 40 -4.80 -6.43 9.32
C ASP A 40 -5.57 -6.18 8.02
N LEU A 41 -5.82 -7.23 7.27
CA LEU A 41 -6.61 -7.14 6.02
C LEU A 41 -8.01 -6.53 6.20
N SER A 42 -8.55 -6.50 7.42
CA SER A 42 -9.85 -5.88 7.67
C SER A 42 -9.82 -4.35 7.46
N SER A 43 -8.66 -3.75 7.62
CA SER A 43 -8.39 -2.32 7.41
C SER A 43 -8.00 -1.97 5.96
N PHE A 44 -8.04 -2.91 5.01
CA PHE A 44 -7.55 -2.68 3.64
C PHE A 44 -8.22 -1.49 2.94
N ASN A 45 -9.51 -1.24 3.20
CA ASN A 45 -10.23 -0.08 2.69
C ASN A 45 -9.68 1.28 3.18
N SER A 46 -8.88 1.29 4.24
CA SER A 46 -8.28 2.54 4.74
C SER A 46 -7.12 3.03 3.87
N VAL A 47 -6.44 2.12 3.18
CA VAL A 47 -5.21 2.39 2.41
C VAL A 47 -5.41 2.33 0.88
N VAL A 48 -6.56 1.85 0.41
CA VAL A 48 -6.89 1.78 -1.02
C VAL A 48 -8.20 2.49 -1.35
N THR A 49 -8.40 2.85 -2.63
CA THR A 49 -9.66 3.40 -3.14
C THR A 49 -10.73 2.32 -3.28
N ASP A 50 -11.99 2.72 -3.48
CA ASP A 50 -13.08 1.76 -3.69
C ASP A 50 -12.94 0.99 -5.00
N ASP A 51 -12.38 1.62 -6.01
CA ASP A 51 -12.11 1.06 -7.34
C ASP A 51 -10.66 0.54 -7.49
N PHE A 52 -9.99 0.22 -6.39
CA PHE A 52 -8.64 -0.35 -6.39
C PHE A 52 -8.59 -1.66 -7.17
N PHE A 53 -7.51 -1.81 -7.95
CA PHE A 53 -7.17 -3.07 -8.62
C PHE A 53 -5.65 -3.27 -8.64
N ILE A 54 -5.24 -4.50 -8.83
CA ILE A 54 -3.84 -4.89 -8.90
C ILE A 54 -3.59 -5.89 -10.04
N TYR A 55 -2.46 -5.73 -10.71
CA TYR A 55 -1.85 -6.80 -11.47
C TYR A 55 -0.77 -7.45 -10.62
N GLU A 56 -0.94 -8.74 -10.33
CA GLU A 56 -0.01 -9.54 -9.55
C GLU A 56 0.34 -10.79 -10.37
N ASN A 57 1.63 -10.94 -10.72
CA ASN A 57 2.14 -12.08 -11.48
C ASN A 57 1.30 -12.36 -12.74
N SER A 58 1.19 -11.35 -13.60
CA SER A 58 0.45 -11.40 -14.89
C SER A 58 -1.05 -11.65 -14.76
N ARG A 59 -1.63 -11.55 -13.56
CA ARG A 59 -3.07 -11.70 -13.33
C ARG A 59 -3.66 -10.40 -12.78
N HIS A 60 -4.84 -10.04 -13.29
CA HIS A 60 -5.63 -8.94 -12.77
C HIS A 60 -6.49 -9.42 -11.58
N TYR A 61 -6.52 -8.62 -10.52
CA TYR A 61 -7.40 -8.81 -9.38
C TYR A 61 -8.13 -7.49 -9.08
N THR A 62 -9.43 -7.61 -8.85
CA THR A 62 -10.19 -6.57 -8.16
C THR A 62 -9.78 -6.54 -6.69
N LYS A 63 -10.16 -5.49 -5.97
CA LYS A 63 -9.92 -5.36 -4.53
C LYS A 63 -10.36 -6.61 -3.74
N ALA A 64 -11.57 -7.11 -4.00
CA ALA A 64 -12.12 -8.26 -3.30
C ALA A 64 -11.34 -9.55 -3.60
N GLU A 65 -11.04 -9.79 -4.87
CA GLU A 65 -10.26 -10.97 -5.29
C GLU A 65 -8.83 -10.94 -4.73
N PHE A 66 -8.22 -9.75 -4.61
CA PHE A 66 -6.90 -9.62 -4.03
C PHE A 66 -6.90 -9.93 -2.52
N ILE A 67 -7.90 -9.44 -1.78
CA ILE A 67 -8.07 -9.79 -0.37
C ILE A 67 -8.22 -11.31 -0.20
N ASP A 68 -9.03 -11.95 -1.04
CA ASP A 68 -9.22 -13.40 -0.97
C ASP A 68 -7.95 -14.17 -1.38
N PHE A 69 -7.18 -13.66 -2.33
CA PHE A 69 -5.88 -14.22 -2.70
C PHE A 69 -4.90 -14.13 -1.53
N VAL A 70 -4.75 -12.98 -0.87
CA VAL A 70 -3.83 -12.82 0.26
C VAL A 70 -4.19 -13.76 1.42
N LYS A 71 -5.48 -13.97 1.70
CA LYS A 71 -5.96 -14.89 2.75
C LYS A 71 -5.60 -16.36 2.51
N THR A 72 -5.18 -16.73 1.29
CA THR A 72 -4.74 -18.12 1.02
C THR A 72 -3.38 -18.43 1.63
N PHE A 73 -2.62 -17.44 2.05
CA PHE A 73 -1.31 -17.61 2.65
C PHE A 73 -1.42 -17.66 4.18
N ASP A 74 -0.96 -18.75 4.80
CA ASP A 74 -0.82 -18.85 6.27
C ASP A 74 0.57 -18.34 6.66
N ILE A 75 0.72 -17.01 6.71
CA ILE A 75 2.00 -16.33 6.98
C ILE A 75 2.28 -16.35 8.48
N ILE A 76 3.41 -16.91 8.87
CA ILE A 76 3.92 -16.92 10.24
C ILE A 76 4.73 -15.65 10.52
N SER A 77 5.58 -15.27 9.57
CA SER A 77 6.38 -14.03 9.63
C SER A 77 6.72 -13.54 8.24
N CYS A 78 6.88 -12.22 8.13
CA CYS A 78 7.23 -11.53 6.91
C CYS A 78 8.37 -10.53 7.18
N LYS A 79 9.30 -10.42 6.23
CA LYS A 79 10.31 -9.36 6.17
C LYS A 79 10.33 -8.80 4.77
N ARG A 80 10.31 -7.48 4.65
CA ARG A 80 10.34 -6.76 3.38
C ARG A 80 11.52 -5.80 3.34
N LYS A 81 12.10 -5.63 2.16
CA LYS A 81 13.12 -4.63 1.87
C LYS A 81 12.78 -3.97 0.54
N PHE A 82 12.90 -2.65 0.49
CA PHE A 82 12.59 -1.85 -0.69
C PHE A 82 13.88 -1.22 -1.21
N GLU A 83 14.11 -1.31 -2.50
CA GLU A 83 15.28 -0.76 -3.20
C GLU A 83 14.85 -0.02 -4.47
N ASP A 84 15.75 0.81 -4.99
CA ASP A 84 15.58 1.54 -6.25
C ASP A 84 14.29 2.38 -6.32
N LEU A 85 13.83 2.92 -5.18
CA LEU A 85 12.62 3.74 -5.10
C LEU A 85 12.72 4.97 -5.98
N LYS A 86 11.69 5.18 -6.81
CA LYS A 86 11.46 6.41 -7.56
C LYS A 86 10.06 6.90 -7.25
N ILE A 87 9.97 8.12 -6.75
CA ILE A 87 8.72 8.73 -6.31
C ILE A 87 8.48 9.99 -7.12
N ASP A 88 7.36 10.03 -7.83
CA ASP A 88 6.85 11.22 -8.49
C ASP A 88 5.57 11.67 -7.79
N THR A 89 5.46 12.95 -7.48
CA THR A 89 4.30 13.50 -6.77
C THR A 89 3.72 14.69 -7.50
N ASP A 90 2.40 14.89 -7.27
CA ASP A 90 1.65 16.07 -7.68
C ASP A 90 0.80 16.56 -6.50
N TYR A 91 -0.16 17.46 -6.73
CA TYR A 91 -1.05 17.98 -5.69
C TYR A 91 -2.07 16.95 -5.20
N ASN A 92 -2.51 16.05 -6.09
CA ASN A 92 -3.59 15.09 -5.83
C ASN A 92 -3.20 13.62 -6.07
N SER A 93 -1.98 13.36 -6.54
CA SER A 93 -1.56 12.01 -6.90
C SER A 93 -0.06 11.79 -6.70
N ALA A 94 0.31 10.53 -6.57
CA ALA A 94 1.69 10.10 -6.51
C ALA A 94 1.87 8.79 -7.25
N HIS A 95 3.07 8.59 -7.78
CA HIS A 95 3.51 7.34 -8.39
C HIS A 95 4.78 6.87 -7.70
N ILE A 96 4.87 5.57 -7.43
CA ILE A 96 6.07 4.92 -6.91
C ILE A 96 6.44 3.78 -7.83
N SER A 97 7.71 3.62 -8.13
CA SER A 97 8.26 2.40 -8.72
C SER A 97 9.50 1.95 -7.94
N LEU A 98 9.66 0.64 -7.78
CA LEU A 98 10.70 0.09 -6.92
C LEU A 98 11.00 -1.38 -7.24
N LYS A 99 12.05 -1.89 -6.59
CA LYS A 99 12.25 -3.32 -6.36
C LYS A 99 11.90 -3.65 -4.92
N GLN A 100 11.19 -4.75 -4.73
CA GLN A 100 10.90 -5.30 -3.41
C GLN A 100 11.55 -6.67 -3.27
N PHE A 101 12.09 -6.93 -2.09
CA PHE A 101 12.53 -8.26 -1.65
C PHE A 101 11.65 -8.66 -0.47
N GLY A 102 11.08 -9.86 -0.54
CA GLY A 102 10.26 -10.42 0.52
C GLY A 102 10.79 -11.78 0.97
N GLU A 103 10.82 -11.96 2.29
CA GLU A 103 11.11 -13.22 2.92
C GLU A 103 9.93 -13.58 3.83
N PHE A 104 9.27 -14.71 3.55
CA PHE A 104 8.09 -15.16 4.29
C PHE A 104 8.34 -16.54 4.87
N LEU A 105 7.98 -16.71 6.11
CA LEU A 105 7.80 -18.03 6.69
C LEU A 105 6.31 -18.36 6.65
N VAL A 106 5.93 -19.44 5.99
CA VAL A 106 4.53 -19.86 5.82
C VAL A 106 4.31 -21.27 6.29
N LYS A 107 3.09 -21.58 6.74
CA LYS A 107 2.65 -22.97 6.92
C LYS A 107 2.20 -23.54 5.58
N THR A 108 2.55 -24.79 5.34
CA THR A 108 2.07 -25.59 4.21
C THR A 108 1.53 -26.92 4.73
N PRO A 109 0.78 -27.68 3.93
CA PRO A 109 0.33 -29.03 4.34
C PRO A 109 1.48 -29.97 4.76
N GLU A 110 2.68 -29.76 4.21
CA GLU A 110 3.88 -30.57 4.46
C GLU A 110 4.72 -30.06 5.63
N GLY A 111 4.34 -28.92 6.27
CA GLY A 111 5.08 -28.31 7.38
C GLY A 111 5.29 -26.81 7.19
N LYS A 112 6.50 -26.32 7.42
CA LYS A 112 6.85 -24.90 7.24
C LYS A 112 7.75 -24.73 6.02
N SER A 113 7.56 -23.64 5.29
CA SER A 113 8.42 -23.28 4.16
C SER A 113 8.83 -21.80 4.25
N LYS A 114 10.07 -21.54 3.87
CA LYS A 114 10.58 -20.19 3.62
C LYS A 114 10.38 -19.87 2.14
N LEU A 115 9.67 -18.77 1.88
CA LEU A 115 9.49 -18.21 0.54
C LEU A 115 10.34 -16.95 0.43
N GLU A 116 11.11 -16.84 -0.64
CA GLU A 116 11.93 -15.68 -0.96
C GLU A 116 11.51 -15.17 -2.34
N PHE A 117 11.23 -13.88 -2.42
CA PHE A 117 10.78 -13.24 -3.66
C PHE A 117 11.61 -11.99 -3.95
N GLU A 118 11.74 -11.69 -5.24
CA GLU A 118 12.17 -10.40 -5.76
C GLU A 118 11.10 -9.94 -6.76
N TRP A 119 10.57 -8.72 -6.55
CA TRP A 119 9.52 -8.14 -7.40
C TRP A 119 9.99 -6.84 -8.05
N LEU A 120 9.44 -6.58 -9.24
CA LEU A 120 9.34 -5.25 -9.80
C LEU A 120 7.94 -4.72 -9.51
N GLU A 121 7.86 -3.51 -8.98
CA GLU A 121 6.61 -2.94 -8.53
C GLU A 121 6.41 -1.52 -9.02
N SER A 122 5.17 -1.18 -9.26
CA SER A 122 4.74 0.17 -9.61
C SER A 122 3.35 0.41 -9.04
N THR A 123 3.13 1.58 -8.42
CA THR A 123 1.84 1.89 -7.83
C THR A 123 1.48 3.35 -8.06
N TYR A 124 0.19 3.59 -8.18
CA TYR A 124 -0.41 4.91 -8.31
C TYR A 124 -1.37 5.17 -7.17
N ALA A 125 -1.14 6.27 -6.46
CA ALA A 125 -1.96 6.72 -5.35
C ALA A 125 -2.64 8.05 -5.68
N VAL A 126 -3.84 8.25 -5.12
CA VAL A 126 -4.63 9.48 -5.27
C VAL A 126 -5.13 9.97 -3.93
N LYS A 127 -5.32 11.28 -3.80
CA LYS A 127 -5.92 11.90 -2.60
C LYS A 127 -7.44 11.71 -2.63
N VAL A 128 -7.98 11.06 -1.59
CA VAL A 128 -9.41 10.88 -1.35
C VAL A 128 -9.69 11.39 0.06
N ASP A 129 -10.56 12.39 0.19
CA ASP A 129 -10.92 13.02 1.47
C ASP A 129 -9.70 13.45 2.31
N GLY A 130 -8.71 14.03 1.61
CA GLY A 130 -7.47 14.52 2.22
C GLY A 130 -6.44 13.45 2.58
N LYS A 131 -6.71 12.16 2.35
CA LYS A 131 -5.79 11.04 2.58
C LYS A 131 -5.31 10.46 1.26
N LEU A 132 -4.03 10.11 1.21
CA LEU A 132 -3.47 9.40 0.06
C LEU A 132 -3.87 7.92 0.15
N LYS A 133 -4.39 7.36 -0.96
CA LYS A 133 -4.81 5.96 -1.07
C LYS A 133 -4.35 5.37 -2.40
N PHE A 134 -3.94 4.10 -2.39
CA PHE A 134 -3.60 3.42 -3.64
C PHE A 134 -4.85 3.13 -4.47
N LYS A 135 -4.76 3.46 -5.75
CA LYS A 135 -5.79 3.20 -6.75
C LYS A 135 -5.43 2.04 -7.66
N PHE A 136 -4.14 1.90 -7.92
CA PHE A 136 -3.58 0.87 -8.77
C PHE A 136 -2.28 0.35 -8.18
N TYR A 137 -2.05 -0.96 -8.30
CA TYR A 137 -0.78 -1.60 -7.98
C TYR A 137 -0.39 -2.57 -9.09
N PHE A 138 0.88 -2.62 -9.41
CA PHE A 138 1.51 -3.62 -10.28
C PHE A 138 2.62 -4.29 -9.50
N SER A 139 2.63 -5.62 -9.51
CA SER A 139 3.64 -6.45 -8.88
C SER A 139 3.94 -7.65 -9.76
N GLU A 140 5.19 -7.83 -10.14
CA GLU A 140 5.65 -8.96 -10.94
C GLU A 140 6.85 -9.60 -10.28
N ALA A 141 6.71 -10.86 -9.85
CA ALA A 141 7.80 -11.62 -9.27
C ALA A 141 8.80 -12.02 -10.37
N ILE A 142 10.00 -11.43 -10.31
CA ILE A 142 11.10 -11.72 -11.25
C ILE A 142 12.00 -12.84 -10.74
N LYS A 143 11.90 -13.17 -9.44
CA LYS A 143 12.62 -14.30 -8.84
C LYS A 143 11.82 -14.84 -7.66
N THR A 144 11.73 -16.17 -7.58
CA THR A 144 11.09 -16.88 -6.49
C THR A 144 11.96 -18.05 -6.05
N LYS A 145 11.97 -18.31 -4.73
CA LYS A 145 12.63 -19.49 -4.16
C LYS A 145 11.81 -20.01 -2.98
N THR A 146 11.58 -21.31 -2.94
CA THR A 146 10.93 -21.99 -1.82
C THR A 146 11.91 -22.96 -1.19
N THR A 147 12.03 -22.91 0.14
CA THR A 147 12.91 -23.80 0.91
C THR A 147 12.11 -24.39 2.08
N PRO A 148 11.93 -25.71 2.17
CA PRO A 148 11.36 -26.35 3.34
C PRO A 148 12.16 -26.04 4.59
N VAL A 149 11.49 -25.81 5.72
CA VAL A 149 12.14 -25.60 7.01
C VAL A 149 11.99 -26.87 7.82
N GLU A 150 13.11 -27.57 8.06
CA GLU A 150 13.13 -28.76 8.91
C GLU A 150 12.80 -28.36 10.36
N GLU A 151 11.84 -29.05 10.97
CA GLU A 151 11.65 -28.94 12.41
C GLU A 151 12.76 -29.73 13.10
N VAL A 152 13.64 -29.01 13.81
CA VAL A 152 14.62 -29.69 14.66
C VAL A 152 13.83 -30.40 15.74
N SER A 153 13.74 -31.72 15.65
CA SER A 153 13.22 -32.58 16.72
C SER A 153 14.15 -32.43 17.92
N VAL A 154 13.75 -31.65 18.92
CA VAL A 154 14.41 -31.62 20.22
C VAL A 154 14.02 -32.91 20.92
N ASN A 155 14.92 -33.89 20.89
CA ASN A 155 14.85 -35.11 21.69
C ASN A 155 15.22 -34.80 23.14
#